data_d812f7df97ed6116b66040ab3bcf44e2
#
_entry.id   d812f7df97ed6116b66040ab3bcf44e2
#
_cell.length_a   1.000
_cell.length_b   1.000
_cell.length_c   1.000
_cell.angle_alpha   90.00
_cell.angle_beta   90.00
_cell.angle_gamma   90.00
#
_symmetry.space_group_name_H-M   'P 1'
#
loop_
_entity.id
_entity.type
_entity.pdbx_description
1 polymer ?
#
loop_
_entity_poly.entity_id
_entity_poly.type
_entity_poly.pdbx_seq_one_letter_code
_entity_poly.pdbx_strand_id
1 'polypeptide(L)'
;NAPDVERFLVKSKSTYAGEWMFFTHPDWDKWGRLTEFLRDSSPPKLDNKTVKNITLSEARRYHGATFSIGRGAGRQFLRQVDLAHRTKILDIGGGSGAYCIEACKKYPKLTATVLDLPEVAIIAAEFIESCGLSDRISTLTADFNFDPFPSDIDVAIMASNLPMYGREAIGRVITKAHDALLPGGEMHLIGEALDCSRDGPADPAMWGLAQTLNNSTGLAHSVNECIQYFKTAGFMEVQVNEFIPGVLQRISAVKKT
;
A
#
# COMPACT_ATOMS: atom_id res chain seq x y z
N ASN A 1 -0.89 -5.17 32.72
CA ASN A 1 -0.24 -4.63 31.52
C ASN A 1 -0.43 -3.12 31.42
N ALA A 2 0.51 -2.40 30.81
CA ALA A 2 0.28 -1.02 30.39
C ALA A 2 -0.83 -0.98 29.33
N PRO A 3 -1.59 0.14 29.18
CA PRO A 3 -2.73 0.19 28.27
C PRO A 3 -2.37 -0.11 26.79
N ASP A 4 -1.22 0.30 26.33
CA ASP A 4 -0.70 0.02 24.99
C ASP A 4 -0.30 -1.45 24.83
N VAL A 5 0.35 -2.05 25.83
CA VAL A 5 0.66 -3.48 25.86
C VAL A 5 -0.62 -4.32 25.84
N GLU A 6 -1.61 -3.95 26.66
CA GLU A 6 -2.92 -4.63 26.68
C GLU A 6 -3.62 -4.53 25.33
N ARG A 7 -3.52 -3.38 24.67
CA ARG A 7 -4.18 -3.13 23.39
C ARG A 7 -3.51 -3.84 22.23
N PHE A 8 -2.16 -3.81 22.16
CA PHE A 8 -1.43 -4.19 20.95
C PHE A 8 -0.61 -5.48 21.07
N LEU A 9 -0.33 -5.98 22.29
CA LEU A 9 0.52 -7.15 22.49
C LEU A 9 -0.21 -8.34 23.17
N VAL A 10 -1.51 -8.24 23.36
CA VAL A 10 -2.33 -9.36 23.83
C VAL A 10 -3.00 -10.06 22.64
N LYS A 11 -2.66 -11.34 22.41
CA LYS A 11 -3.08 -12.13 21.23
C LYS A 11 -4.59 -12.18 20.98
N SER A 12 -5.41 -12.13 22.04
CA SER A 12 -6.86 -12.18 21.93
C SER A 12 -7.50 -10.87 21.44
N LYS A 13 -6.73 -9.80 21.32
CA LYS A 13 -7.24 -8.49 20.88
C LYS A 13 -7.23 -8.38 19.36
N SER A 14 -8.27 -7.78 18.79
CA SER A 14 -8.36 -7.51 17.34
C SER A 14 -7.31 -6.49 16.82
N THR A 15 -6.61 -5.85 17.74
CA THR A 15 -5.53 -4.89 17.46
C THR A 15 -4.14 -5.48 17.70
N TYR A 16 -4.04 -6.80 17.94
CA TYR A 16 -2.77 -7.47 18.19
C TYR A 16 -1.78 -7.26 17.02
N ALA A 17 -0.63 -6.73 17.32
CA ALA A 17 0.42 -6.39 16.35
C ALA A 17 1.70 -7.26 16.48
N GLY A 18 1.69 -8.24 17.39
CA GLY A 18 2.88 -9.08 17.64
C GLY A 18 3.31 -9.92 16.45
N GLU A 19 2.37 -10.34 15.58
CA GLU A 19 2.71 -11.09 14.36
C GLU A 19 3.63 -10.28 13.43
N TRP A 20 3.39 -8.96 13.32
CA TRP A 20 4.27 -8.07 12.56
C TRP A 20 5.68 -7.98 13.16
N MET A 21 5.78 -7.86 14.48
CA MET A 21 7.07 -7.79 15.17
C MET A 21 7.89 -9.07 14.94
N PHE A 22 7.26 -10.22 14.98
CA PHE A 22 7.92 -11.51 14.70
C PHE A 22 8.22 -11.70 13.21
N PHE A 23 7.42 -11.12 12.33
CA PHE A 23 7.64 -11.19 10.89
C PHE A 23 8.93 -10.50 10.47
N THR A 24 9.28 -9.37 11.07
CA THR A 24 10.48 -8.58 10.71
C THR A 24 11.77 -9.11 11.32
N HIS A 25 11.69 -10.01 12.32
CA HIS A 25 12.88 -10.57 13.01
C HIS A 25 13.91 -11.25 12.07
N PRO A 26 13.53 -12.02 11.04
CA PRO A 26 14.49 -12.66 10.15
C PRO A 26 15.39 -11.70 9.34
N ASP A 27 15.04 -10.44 9.25
CA ASP A 27 15.80 -9.45 8.48
C ASP A 27 17.02 -8.89 9.25
N TRP A 28 17.20 -9.22 10.52
CA TRP A 28 18.29 -8.70 11.34
C TRP A 28 19.67 -9.05 10.79
N ASP A 29 19.87 -10.26 10.27
CA ASP A 29 21.12 -10.67 9.66
C ASP A 29 21.47 -9.84 8.42
N LYS A 30 20.46 -9.51 7.61
CA LYS A 30 20.64 -8.61 6.44
C LYS A 30 21.07 -7.22 6.89
N TRP A 31 20.43 -6.66 7.92
CA TRP A 31 20.80 -5.36 8.48
C TRP A 31 22.23 -5.34 9.02
N GLY A 32 22.71 -6.43 9.62
CA GLY A 32 24.10 -6.59 10.04
C GLY A 32 25.12 -6.48 8.90
N ARG A 33 24.69 -6.74 7.67
CA ARG A 33 25.49 -6.67 6.45
C ARG A 33 25.27 -5.41 5.61
N LEU A 34 24.54 -4.43 6.12
CA LEU A 34 24.18 -3.21 5.36
C LEU A 34 25.40 -2.52 4.74
N THR A 35 26.52 -2.44 5.47
CA THR A 35 27.76 -1.82 4.96
C THR A 35 28.31 -2.53 3.72
N GLU A 36 28.20 -3.85 3.65
CA GLU A 36 28.61 -4.64 2.47
C GLU A 36 27.74 -4.28 1.27
N PHE A 37 26.41 -4.27 1.45
CA PHE A 37 25.45 -3.93 0.39
C PHE A 37 25.64 -2.51 -0.14
N LEU A 38 25.90 -1.53 0.75
CA LEU A 38 26.11 -0.13 0.34
C LEU A 38 27.45 0.08 -0.38
N ARG A 39 28.45 -0.79 -0.18
CA ARG A 39 29.73 -0.76 -0.90
C ARG A 39 29.69 -1.50 -2.23
N ASP A 40 28.74 -2.40 -2.40
CA ASP A 40 28.54 -3.09 -3.67
C ASP A 40 27.91 -2.12 -4.69
N SER A 41 28.73 -1.70 -5.65
CA SER A 41 28.30 -0.80 -6.75
C SER A 41 27.63 -1.56 -7.90
N SER A 42 27.39 -2.86 -7.76
CA SER A 42 26.64 -3.62 -8.76
C SER A 42 25.21 -3.10 -8.86
N PRO A 43 24.67 -2.92 -10.09
CA PRO A 43 23.28 -2.54 -10.22
C PRO A 43 22.40 -3.59 -9.55
N PRO A 44 21.29 -3.19 -8.91
CA PRO A 44 20.35 -4.12 -8.30
C PRO A 44 19.95 -5.17 -9.33
N LYS A 45 20.09 -6.44 -8.99
CA LYS A 45 19.57 -7.49 -9.86
C LYS A 45 18.07 -7.30 -9.90
N LEU A 46 17.54 -7.06 -11.09
CA LEU A 46 16.11 -6.85 -11.37
C LEU A 46 15.28 -8.12 -11.06
N ASP A 47 15.69 -8.86 -10.05
CA ASP A 47 14.99 -10.06 -9.67
C ASP A 47 13.81 -9.68 -8.77
N ASN A 48 12.72 -9.23 -9.42
CA ASN A 48 11.39 -9.11 -8.82
C ASN A 48 10.83 -10.48 -8.37
N LYS A 49 11.68 -11.51 -8.24
CA LYS A 49 11.28 -12.85 -7.80
C LYS A 49 10.60 -12.85 -6.45
N THR A 50 10.99 -11.94 -5.56
CA THR A 50 10.41 -11.89 -4.20
C THR A 50 8.94 -11.49 -4.21
N VAL A 51 8.49 -10.68 -5.17
CA VAL A 51 7.09 -10.25 -5.27
C VAL A 51 6.31 -11.11 -6.29
N LYS A 52 6.91 -11.45 -7.43
CA LYS A 52 6.25 -12.20 -8.51
C LYS A 52 6.06 -13.69 -8.24
N ASN A 53 6.83 -14.28 -7.34
CA ASN A 53 6.78 -15.71 -7.02
C ASN A 53 6.48 -15.95 -5.54
N ILE A 54 5.68 -15.07 -4.93
CA ILE A 54 5.23 -15.29 -3.55
C ILE A 54 4.38 -16.56 -3.50
N THR A 55 4.70 -17.46 -2.60
CA THR A 55 3.88 -18.65 -2.36
C THR A 55 2.64 -18.30 -1.55
N LEU A 56 1.60 -19.11 -1.66
CA LEU A 56 0.39 -18.91 -0.87
C LEU A 56 0.66 -18.90 0.65
N SER A 57 1.62 -19.70 1.11
CA SER A 57 1.99 -19.73 2.53
C SER A 57 2.70 -18.45 2.98
N GLU A 58 3.56 -17.89 2.14
CA GLU A 58 4.23 -16.61 2.40
C GLU A 58 3.23 -15.45 2.35
N ALA A 59 2.34 -15.42 1.36
CA ALA A 59 1.24 -14.45 1.28
C ALA A 59 0.36 -14.51 2.53
N ARG A 60 -0.02 -15.72 2.98
CA ARG A 60 -0.82 -15.90 4.19
C ARG A 60 -0.10 -15.38 5.44
N ARG A 61 1.17 -15.70 5.59
CA ARG A 61 1.98 -15.24 6.73
C ARG A 61 2.10 -13.72 6.75
N TYR A 62 2.41 -13.11 5.59
CA TYR A 62 2.57 -11.66 5.46
C TYR A 62 1.26 -10.91 5.72
N HIS A 63 0.20 -11.27 5.00
CA HIS A 63 -1.08 -10.58 5.13
C HIS A 63 -1.79 -10.88 6.44
N GLY A 64 -1.56 -12.06 7.04
CA GLY A 64 -1.99 -12.36 8.41
C GLY A 64 -1.34 -11.43 9.44
N ALA A 65 -0.03 -11.18 9.30
CA ALA A 65 0.70 -10.27 10.18
C ALA A 65 0.29 -8.80 10.00
N THR A 66 -0.04 -8.38 8.77
CA THR A 66 -0.34 -6.97 8.44
C THR A 66 -1.82 -6.60 8.50
N PHE A 67 -2.74 -7.56 8.55
CA PHE A 67 -4.19 -7.32 8.45
C PHE A 67 -4.73 -6.35 9.50
N SER A 68 -4.39 -6.55 10.77
CA SER A 68 -4.88 -5.66 11.85
C SER A 68 -4.33 -4.24 11.71
N ILE A 69 -3.09 -4.09 11.29
CA ILE A 69 -2.42 -2.80 11.00
C ILE A 69 -3.11 -2.13 9.82
N GLY A 70 -3.32 -2.86 8.72
CA GLY A 70 -4.02 -2.38 7.54
C GLY A 70 -5.44 -1.90 7.85
N ARG A 71 -6.18 -2.61 8.70
CA ARG A 71 -7.50 -2.16 9.17
C ARG A 71 -7.42 -0.87 10.00
N GLY A 72 -6.37 -0.72 10.81
CA GLY A 72 -6.08 0.53 11.51
C GLY A 72 -5.87 1.69 10.55
N ALA A 73 -5.06 1.48 9.52
CA ALA A 73 -4.81 2.45 8.46
C ALA A 73 -6.07 2.75 7.63
N GLY A 74 -6.88 1.73 7.29
CA GLY A 74 -8.17 1.91 6.61
C GLY A 74 -9.13 2.81 7.41
N ARG A 75 -9.23 2.62 8.73
CA ARG A 75 -10.00 3.53 9.59
C ARG A 75 -9.44 4.95 9.63
N GLN A 76 -8.11 5.10 9.63
CA GLN A 76 -7.46 6.42 9.55
C GLN A 76 -7.74 7.09 8.20
N PHE A 77 -7.72 6.33 7.10
CA PHE A 77 -8.12 6.82 5.78
C PHE A 77 -9.53 7.44 5.81
N LEU A 78 -10.49 6.74 6.38
CA LEU A 78 -11.88 7.18 6.48
C LEU A 78 -12.14 8.32 7.49
N ARG A 79 -11.14 8.74 8.26
CA ARG A 79 -11.19 9.98 9.03
C ARG A 79 -10.77 11.19 8.21
N GLN A 80 -9.96 10.98 7.17
CA GLN A 80 -9.44 12.04 6.32
C GLN A 80 -10.20 12.16 4.98
N VAL A 81 -10.89 11.09 4.55
CA VAL A 81 -11.55 11.00 3.24
C VAL A 81 -13.01 10.63 3.44
N ASP A 82 -13.90 11.44 2.85
CA ASP A 82 -15.33 11.14 2.81
C ASP A 82 -15.70 10.47 1.48
N LEU A 83 -16.21 9.25 1.56
CA LEU A 83 -16.63 8.44 0.42
C LEU A 83 -18.16 8.36 0.27
N ALA A 84 -18.93 9.24 0.94
CA ALA A 84 -20.40 9.18 0.95
C ALA A 84 -21.03 9.25 -0.45
N HIS A 85 -20.36 9.94 -1.38
CA HIS A 85 -20.82 10.12 -2.77
C HIS A 85 -20.05 9.25 -3.79
N ARG A 86 -19.23 8.32 -3.30
CA ARG A 86 -18.48 7.39 -4.13
C ARG A 86 -19.19 6.04 -4.18
N THR A 87 -18.99 5.30 -5.26
CA THR A 87 -19.67 4.02 -5.52
C THR A 87 -18.70 2.85 -5.73
N LYS A 88 -17.50 3.12 -6.28
CA LYS A 88 -16.59 2.05 -6.69
C LYS A 88 -15.13 2.36 -6.42
N ILE A 89 -14.51 1.55 -5.57
CA ILE A 89 -13.07 1.61 -5.25
C ILE A 89 -12.28 0.57 -6.05
N LEU A 90 -11.09 0.97 -6.53
CA LEU A 90 -10.01 0.08 -6.93
C LEU A 90 -8.87 0.21 -5.92
N ASP A 91 -8.53 -0.89 -5.25
CA ASP A 91 -7.39 -1.00 -4.31
C ASP A 91 -6.23 -1.70 -5.04
N ILE A 92 -5.22 -0.92 -5.43
CA ILE A 92 -4.12 -1.35 -6.28
C ILE A 92 -3.00 -1.94 -5.41
N GLY A 93 -2.76 -3.24 -5.54
CA GLY A 93 -1.89 -3.96 -4.62
C GLY A 93 -2.47 -3.97 -3.22
N GLY A 94 -3.79 -4.18 -3.12
CA GLY A 94 -4.56 -4.00 -1.88
C GLY A 94 -4.34 -5.06 -0.81
N GLY A 95 -3.51 -6.07 -1.06
CA GLY A 95 -3.12 -7.08 -0.09
C GLY A 95 -4.32 -7.81 0.50
N SER A 96 -4.51 -7.67 1.80
CA SER A 96 -5.65 -8.27 2.51
C SER A 96 -7.02 -7.59 2.27
N GLY A 97 -7.08 -6.52 1.46
CA GLY A 97 -8.29 -5.73 1.23
C GLY A 97 -8.73 -4.88 2.42
N ALA A 98 -7.84 -4.61 3.36
CA ALA A 98 -8.17 -3.98 4.64
C ALA A 98 -8.81 -2.59 4.49
N TYR A 99 -8.34 -1.77 3.54
CA TYR A 99 -8.92 -0.45 3.23
C TYR A 99 -10.35 -0.60 2.68
N CYS A 100 -10.54 -1.50 1.72
CA CYS A 100 -11.86 -1.79 1.14
C CYS A 100 -12.84 -2.33 2.18
N ILE A 101 -12.39 -3.23 3.08
CA ILE A 101 -13.21 -3.77 4.17
C ILE A 101 -13.71 -2.66 5.08
N GLU A 102 -12.84 -1.76 5.55
CA GLU A 102 -13.26 -0.65 6.43
C GLU A 102 -14.15 0.36 5.68
N ALA A 103 -13.86 0.64 4.40
CA ALA A 103 -14.68 1.52 3.57
C ALA A 103 -16.09 0.98 3.34
N CYS A 104 -16.21 -0.28 2.91
CA CYS A 104 -17.51 -0.90 2.67
C CYS A 104 -18.32 -1.12 3.95
N LYS A 105 -17.68 -1.30 5.12
CA LYS A 105 -18.37 -1.31 6.41
C LYS A 105 -18.99 0.04 6.74
N LYS A 106 -18.28 1.14 6.46
CA LYS A 106 -18.76 2.50 6.77
C LYS A 106 -19.79 3.00 5.75
N TYR A 107 -19.64 2.63 4.47
CA TYR A 107 -20.50 3.11 3.38
C TYR A 107 -21.23 1.94 2.72
N PRO A 108 -22.51 1.71 3.05
CA PRO A 108 -23.24 0.50 2.60
C PRO A 108 -23.45 0.38 1.09
N LYS A 109 -23.42 1.50 0.35
CA LYS A 109 -23.59 1.53 -1.12
C LYS A 109 -22.30 1.34 -1.89
N LEU A 110 -21.15 1.40 -1.20
CA LEU A 110 -19.85 1.32 -1.81
C LEU A 110 -19.51 -0.14 -2.17
N THR A 111 -18.97 -0.32 -3.35
CA THR A 111 -18.35 -1.58 -3.81
C THR A 111 -16.86 -1.39 -4.01
N ALA A 112 -16.10 -2.47 -4.00
CA ALA A 112 -14.66 -2.38 -4.17
C ALA A 112 -14.11 -3.57 -4.95
N THR A 113 -12.98 -3.34 -5.63
CA THR A 113 -12.15 -4.38 -6.23
C THR A 113 -10.75 -4.30 -5.64
N VAL A 114 -10.30 -5.38 -5.02
CA VAL A 114 -8.92 -5.55 -4.56
C VAL A 114 -8.14 -6.21 -5.68
N LEU A 115 -7.18 -5.48 -6.25
CA LEU A 115 -6.31 -5.96 -7.31
C LEU A 115 -4.97 -6.35 -6.72
N ASP A 116 -4.58 -7.63 -6.88
CA ASP A 116 -3.28 -8.11 -6.43
C ASP A 116 -2.86 -9.39 -7.18
N LEU A 117 -1.65 -9.88 -6.90
CA LEU A 117 -1.11 -11.11 -7.44
C LEU A 117 -1.98 -12.34 -7.07
N PRO A 118 -1.91 -13.45 -7.84
CA PRO A 118 -2.81 -14.60 -7.68
C PRO A 118 -2.91 -15.10 -6.23
N GLU A 119 -1.77 -15.36 -5.60
CA GLU A 119 -1.71 -15.91 -4.25
C GLU A 119 -2.23 -14.91 -3.20
N VAL A 120 -2.00 -13.62 -3.43
CA VAL A 120 -2.48 -12.54 -2.55
C VAL A 120 -3.99 -12.34 -2.72
N ALA A 121 -4.50 -12.40 -3.95
CA ALA A 121 -5.93 -12.28 -4.23
C ALA A 121 -6.75 -13.39 -3.54
N ILE A 122 -6.21 -14.62 -3.42
CA ILE A 122 -6.82 -15.70 -2.65
C ILE A 122 -6.93 -15.32 -1.16
N ILE A 123 -5.85 -14.80 -0.58
CA ILE A 123 -5.82 -14.38 0.82
C ILE A 123 -6.77 -13.19 1.06
N ALA A 124 -6.81 -12.23 0.13
CA ALA A 124 -7.77 -11.13 0.18
C ALA A 124 -9.22 -11.64 0.23
N ALA A 125 -9.58 -12.60 -0.62
CA ALA A 125 -10.91 -13.17 -0.65
C ALA A 125 -11.29 -13.83 0.69
N GLU A 126 -10.37 -14.56 1.33
CA GLU A 126 -10.60 -15.17 2.64
C GLU A 126 -10.86 -14.11 3.74
N PHE A 127 -10.09 -13.01 3.76
CA PHE A 127 -10.34 -11.92 4.72
C PHE A 127 -11.67 -11.19 4.46
N ILE A 128 -12.00 -10.95 3.19
CA ILE A 128 -13.27 -10.35 2.77
C ILE A 128 -14.44 -11.22 3.21
N GLU A 129 -14.37 -12.53 2.97
CA GLU A 129 -15.38 -13.50 3.37
C GLU A 129 -15.53 -13.53 4.89
N SER A 130 -14.42 -13.60 5.64
CA SER A 130 -14.43 -13.58 7.10
C SER A 130 -15.09 -12.33 7.71
N CYS A 131 -15.14 -11.24 6.93
CA CYS A 131 -15.79 -9.99 7.28
C CYS A 131 -17.24 -9.87 6.76
N GLY A 132 -17.77 -10.87 6.04
CA GLY A 132 -19.12 -10.89 5.49
C GLY A 132 -19.35 -9.84 4.39
N LEU A 133 -18.34 -9.60 3.54
CA LEU A 133 -18.38 -8.54 2.52
C LEU A 133 -18.19 -9.04 1.08
N SER A 134 -18.28 -10.35 0.85
CA SER A 134 -18.09 -10.97 -0.48
C SER A 134 -19.13 -10.54 -1.52
N ASP A 135 -20.25 -10.00 -1.09
CA ASP A 135 -21.28 -9.42 -1.96
C ASP A 135 -20.94 -8.03 -2.51
N ARG A 136 -19.97 -7.33 -1.87
CA ARG A 136 -19.62 -5.95 -2.21
C ARG A 136 -18.12 -5.74 -2.53
N ILE A 137 -17.27 -6.67 -2.15
CA ILE A 137 -15.83 -6.59 -2.43
C ILE A 137 -15.43 -7.81 -3.22
N SER A 138 -14.94 -7.59 -4.44
CA SER A 138 -14.36 -8.62 -5.29
C SER A 138 -12.84 -8.56 -5.28
N THR A 139 -12.18 -9.65 -5.65
CA THR A 139 -10.74 -9.69 -5.93
C THR A 139 -10.50 -9.78 -7.43
N LEU A 140 -9.45 -9.13 -7.92
CA LEU A 140 -8.97 -9.21 -9.29
C LEU A 140 -7.52 -9.65 -9.28
N THR A 141 -7.25 -10.81 -9.87
CA THR A 141 -5.88 -11.30 -10.05
C THR A 141 -5.20 -10.56 -11.20
N ALA A 142 -4.18 -9.75 -10.88
CA ALA A 142 -3.42 -9.00 -11.86
C ALA A 142 -2.07 -8.52 -11.28
N ASP A 143 -1.05 -8.38 -12.13
CA ASP A 143 0.16 -7.63 -11.81
C ASP A 143 -0.06 -6.16 -12.18
N PHE A 144 -0.22 -5.30 -11.19
CA PHE A 144 -0.51 -3.89 -11.43
C PHE A 144 0.56 -3.16 -12.26
N ASN A 145 1.77 -3.73 -12.41
CA ASN A 145 2.79 -3.13 -13.27
C ASN A 145 2.51 -3.33 -14.76
N PHE A 146 1.83 -4.41 -15.14
CA PHE A 146 1.69 -4.83 -16.54
C PHE A 146 0.24 -4.94 -16.98
N ASP A 147 -0.65 -5.47 -16.14
CA ASP A 147 -2.03 -5.75 -16.50
C ASP A 147 -2.91 -4.49 -16.50
N PRO A 148 -3.95 -4.44 -17.34
CA PRO A 148 -4.87 -3.31 -17.37
C PRO A 148 -5.69 -3.21 -16.08
N PHE A 149 -6.11 -1.99 -15.75
CA PHE A 149 -7.06 -1.76 -14.66
C PHE A 149 -8.50 -1.78 -15.17
N PRO A 150 -9.48 -2.16 -14.31
CA PRO A 150 -10.89 -2.02 -14.66
C PRO A 150 -11.24 -0.54 -14.81
N SER A 151 -12.19 -0.23 -15.69
CA SER A 151 -12.71 1.13 -15.91
C SER A 151 -13.85 1.50 -14.94
N ASP A 152 -14.31 2.73 -15.04
CA ASP A 152 -15.46 3.25 -14.32
C ASP A 152 -15.28 3.22 -12.79
N ILE A 153 -14.09 3.65 -12.34
CA ILE A 153 -13.70 3.74 -10.95
C ILE A 153 -13.89 5.18 -10.45
N ASP A 154 -14.47 5.34 -9.26
CA ASP A 154 -14.59 6.66 -8.61
C ASP A 154 -13.35 6.99 -7.77
N VAL A 155 -12.76 5.96 -7.13
CA VAL A 155 -11.65 6.10 -6.20
C VAL A 155 -10.62 5.01 -6.46
N ALA A 156 -9.37 5.41 -6.68
CA ALA A 156 -8.23 4.52 -6.72
C ALA A 156 -7.38 4.70 -5.44
N ILE A 157 -6.99 3.60 -4.81
CA ILE A 157 -6.11 3.59 -3.64
C ILE A 157 -4.89 2.77 -3.99
N MET A 158 -3.69 3.26 -3.64
CA MET A 158 -2.45 2.51 -3.62
C MET A 158 -1.77 2.78 -2.28
N ALA A 159 -1.73 1.78 -1.39
CA ALA A 159 -1.27 1.95 -0.03
C ALA A 159 -0.12 0.99 0.31
N SER A 160 0.93 1.52 0.96
CA SER A 160 2.09 0.77 1.48
C SER A 160 2.90 -0.01 0.44
N ASN A 161 2.83 0.40 -0.82
CA ASN A 161 3.59 -0.20 -1.92
C ASN A 161 4.73 0.72 -2.43
N LEU A 162 4.72 1.99 -2.05
CA LEU A 162 5.56 3.03 -2.63
C LEU A 162 7.05 2.70 -2.63
N PRO A 163 7.69 2.32 -1.51
CA PRO A 163 9.14 2.08 -1.48
C PRO A 163 9.56 0.78 -2.18
N MET A 164 8.63 -0.13 -2.48
CA MET A 164 8.94 -1.42 -3.08
C MET A 164 9.26 -1.35 -4.59
N TYR A 165 8.94 -0.23 -5.24
CA TYR A 165 9.04 -0.06 -6.68
C TYR A 165 9.84 1.18 -7.06
N GLY A 166 10.52 1.10 -8.21
CA GLY A 166 11.25 2.22 -8.78
C GLY A 166 10.33 3.30 -9.37
N ARG A 167 10.91 4.47 -9.66
CA ARG A 167 10.20 5.67 -10.15
C ARG A 167 9.31 5.43 -11.36
N GLU A 168 9.85 4.72 -12.36
CA GLU A 168 9.09 4.42 -13.57
C GLU A 168 7.87 3.55 -13.32
N ALA A 169 8.00 2.54 -12.44
CA ALA A 169 6.88 1.65 -12.09
C ALA A 169 5.76 2.44 -11.41
N ILE A 170 6.09 3.24 -10.40
CA ILE A 170 5.10 4.08 -9.70
C ILE A 170 4.44 5.07 -10.67
N GLY A 171 5.21 5.74 -11.51
CA GLY A 171 4.67 6.66 -12.53
C GLY A 171 3.68 5.99 -13.49
N ARG A 172 4.02 4.79 -13.99
CA ARG A 172 3.11 4.01 -14.85
C ARG A 172 1.82 3.61 -14.13
N VAL A 173 1.92 3.15 -12.88
CA VAL A 173 0.75 2.74 -12.10
C VAL A 173 -0.19 3.92 -11.86
N ILE A 174 0.35 5.10 -11.53
CA ILE A 174 -0.45 6.32 -11.33
C ILE A 174 -1.13 6.75 -12.64
N THR A 175 -0.44 6.64 -13.79
CA THR A 175 -1.03 6.92 -15.11
C THR A 175 -2.19 5.96 -15.41
N LYS A 176 -2.00 4.66 -15.19
CA LYS A 176 -3.06 3.67 -15.37
C LYS A 176 -4.26 3.91 -14.46
N ALA A 177 -4.01 4.34 -13.21
CA ALA A 177 -5.08 4.70 -12.29
C ALA A 177 -5.86 5.93 -12.79
N HIS A 178 -5.16 6.95 -13.30
CA HIS A 178 -5.79 8.10 -13.93
C HIS A 178 -6.72 7.69 -15.09
N ASP A 179 -6.24 6.80 -15.96
CA ASP A 179 -7.02 6.35 -17.13
C ASP A 179 -8.28 5.57 -16.71
N ALA A 180 -8.18 4.75 -15.65
CA ALA A 180 -9.27 3.94 -15.12
C ALA A 180 -10.36 4.77 -14.39
N LEU A 181 -10.01 5.93 -13.87
CA LEU A 181 -10.91 6.79 -13.13
C LEU A 181 -11.94 7.48 -14.02
N LEU A 182 -13.14 7.61 -13.54
CA LEU A 182 -14.16 8.49 -14.11
C LEU A 182 -13.74 9.97 -13.99
N PRO A 183 -14.25 10.87 -14.84
CA PRO A 183 -14.13 12.31 -14.63
C PRO A 183 -14.61 12.71 -13.22
N GLY A 184 -13.82 13.51 -12.50
CA GLY A 184 -14.08 13.84 -11.09
C GLY A 184 -13.71 12.74 -10.09
N GLY A 185 -13.22 11.60 -10.54
CA GLY A 185 -12.67 10.55 -9.68
C GLY A 185 -11.35 10.95 -9.05
N GLU A 186 -10.99 10.31 -7.96
CA GLU A 186 -9.81 10.64 -7.16
C GLU A 186 -8.88 9.46 -6.92
N MET A 187 -7.58 9.73 -6.82
CA MET A 187 -6.57 8.76 -6.44
C MET A 187 -5.90 9.15 -5.13
N HIS A 188 -5.65 8.16 -4.27
CA HIS A 188 -4.89 8.28 -3.04
C HIS A 188 -3.68 7.35 -3.07
N LEU A 189 -2.48 7.92 -3.08
CA LEU A 189 -1.22 7.23 -2.83
C LEU A 189 -0.88 7.41 -1.35
N ILE A 190 -0.81 6.32 -0.61
CA ILE A 190 -0.47 6.31 0.81
C ILE A 190 0.82 5.51 0.98
N GLY A 191 1.87 6.16 1.45
CA GLY A 191 3.16 5.49 1.55
C GLY A 191 4.20 6.28 2.31
N GLU A 192 5.31 5.61 2.53
CA GLU A 192 6.51 6.15 3.15
C GLU A 192 7.20 7.08 2.15
N ALA A 193 7.04 8.39 2.33
CA ALA A 193 7.68 9.39 1.48
C ALA A 193 8.59 10.30 2.29
N LEU A 194 9.80 10.53 1.77
CA LEU A 194 10.71 11.52 2.28
C LEU A 194 10.14 12.93 2.07
N ASP A 195 10.54 13.87 2.89
CA ASP A 195 10.29 15.28 2.64
C ASP A 195 11.00 15.76 1.35
N CYS A 196 10.80 17.04 1.02
CA CYS A 196 11.34 17.61 -0.19
C CYS A 196 12.87 17.73 -0.17
N SER A 197 13.48 17.89 1.00
CA SER A 197 14.94 17.96 1.21
C SER A 197 15.59 16.58 1.21
N ARG A 198 14.80 15.50 1.39
CA ARG A 198 15.22 14.10 1.44
C ARG A 198 16.11 13.76 2.65
N ASP A 199 16.05 14.55 3.71
CA ASP A 199 16.79 14.36 4.97
C ASP A 199 15.93 13.82 6.13
N GLY A 200 14.67 13.52 5.85
CA GLY A 200 13.71 12.93 6.79
C GLY A 200 12.37 12.58 6.12
N PRO A 201 11.43 12.06 6.87
CA PRO A 201 11.56 11.44 8.18
C PRO A 201 12.41 10.15 8.16
N ALA A 202 12.81 9.67 9.35
CA ALA A 202 13.68 8.49 9.46
C ALA A 202 13.01 7.20 8.95
N ASP A 203 11.72 7.00 9.21
CA ASP A 203 11.01 5.78 8.82
C ASP A 203 10.99 5.56 7.30
N PRO A 204 10.57 6.52 6.46
CA PRO A 204 10.71 6.42 5.01
C PRO A 204 12.13 6.15 4.51
N ALA A 205 13.14 6.76 5.16
CA ALA A 205 14.54 6.52 4.81
C ALA A 205 14.95 5.08 5.09
N MET A 206 14.53 4.52 6.22
CA MET A 206 14.80 3.12 6.59
C MET A 206 14.12 2.15 5.63
N TRP A 207 12.89 2.42 5.19
CA TRP A 207 12.22 1.60 4.16
C TRP A 207 12.98 1.64 2.82
N GLY A 208 13.51 2.79 2.42
CA GLY A 208 14.37 2.90 1.24
C GLY A 208 15.65 2.07 1.36
N LEU A 209 16.31 2.09 2.53
CA LEU A 209 17.47 1.25 2.81
C LEU A 209 17.14 -0.24 2.78
N ALA A 210 15.98 -0.64 3.28
CA ALA A 210 15.50 -2.02 3.22
C ALA A 210 15.42 -2.55 1.78
N GLN A 211 15.13 -1.70 0.80
CA GLN A 211 15.14 -2.11 -0.60
C GLN A 211 16.55 -2.46 -1.09
N THR A 212 17.57 -1.76 -0.61
CA THR A 212 18.97 -2.11 -0.88
C THR A 212 19.33 -3.49 -0.32
N LEU A 213 18.88 -3.81 0.90
CA LEU A 213 19.09 -5.13 1.51
C LEU A 213 18.39 -6.26 0.75
N ASN A 214 17.28 -5.96 0.10
CA ASN A 214 16.53 -6.91 -0.71
C ASN A 214 16.99 -6.95 -2.18
N ASN A 215 18.01 -6.17 -2.54
CA ASN A 215 18.54 -6.06 -3.91
C ASN A 215 17.41 -5.79 -4.94
N SER A 216 16.45 -4.95 -4.57
CA SER A 216 15.29 -4.59 -5.38
C SER A 216 15.49 -3.25 -6.11
N THR A 217 14.61 -2.95 -7.08
CA THR A 217 14.57 -1.65 -7.75
C THR A 217 13.85 -0.57 -6.94
N GLY A 218 13.28 -0.95 -5.80
CA GLY A 218 12.60 -0.04 -4.87
C GLY A 218 13.56 0.99 -4.28
N LEU A 219 13.00 2.08 -3.80
CA LEU A 219 13.75 3.20 -3.22
C LEU A 219 12.86 4.08 -2.35
N ALA A 220 13.47 4.94 -1.54
CA ALA A 220 12.74 6.01 -0.86
C ALA A 220 12.36 7.10 -1.87
N HIS A 221 11.07 7.28 -2.10
CA HIS A 221 10.54 8.39 -2.89
C HIS A 221 10.36 9.63 -2.02
N SER A 222 10.55 10.83 -2.58
CA SER A 222 10.20 12.07 -1.91
C SER A 222 8.78 12.50 -2.24
N VAL A 223 8.20 13.36 -1.39
CA VAL A 223 6.90 14.01 -1.65
C VAL A 223 6.90 14.72 -3.01
N ASN A 224 8.00 15.43 -3.36
CA ASN A 224 8.11 16.09 -4.65
C ASN A 224 8.04 15.12 -5.84
N GLU A 225 8.71 13.98 -5.75
CA GLU A 225 8.63 12.93 -6.78
C GLU A 225 7.19 12.42 -6.92
N CYS A 226 6.52 12.14 -5.80
CA CYS A 226 5.13 11.71 -5.83
C CYS A 226 4.20 12.75 -6.47
N ILE A 227 4.35 14.04 -6.15
CA ILE A 227 3.62 15.14 -6.80
C ILE A 227 3.86 15.13 -8.32
N GLN A 228 5.10 14.91 -8.75
CA GLN A 228 5.41 14.87 -10.20
C GLN A 228 4.77 13.67 -10.90
N TYR A 229 4.68 12.50 -10.26
CA TYR A 229 3.97 11.35 -10.83
C TYR A 229 2.51 11.68 -11.12
N PHE A 230 1.81 12.30 -10.17
CA PHE A 230 0.41 12.71 -10.36
C PHE A 230 0.26 13.76 -11.46
N LYS A 231 1.11 14.79 -11.47
CA LYS A 231 1.08 15.84 -12.50
C LYS A 231 1.37 15.29 -13.91
N THR A 232 2.36 14.41 -14.02
CA THR A 232 2.71 13.77 -15.30
C THR A 232 1.59 12.89 -15.83
N ALA A 233 0.84 12.21 -14.93
CA ALA A 233 -0.33 11.42 -15.28
C ALA A 233 -1.56 12.27 -15.69
N GLY A 234 -1.55 13.59 -15.49
CA GLY A 234 -2.64 14.49 -15.85
C GLY A 234 -3.63 14.79 -14.72
N PHE A 235 -3.32 14.38 -13.49
CA PHE A 235 -4.13 14.73 -12.32
C PHE A 235 -4.04 16.23 -11.99
N MET A 236 -5.10 16.74 -11.40
CA MET A 236 -5.21 18.10 -10.91
C MET A 236 -5.33 18.15 -9.39
N GLU A 237 -5.12 19.32 -8.81
CA GLU A 237 -5.33 19.58 -7.37
C GLU A 237 -4.57 18.59 -6.46
N VAL A 238 -3.29 18.35 -6.77
CA VAL A 238 -2.46 17.44 -5.99
C VAL A 238 -2.31 18.00 -4.57
N GLN A 239 -2.77 17.22 -3.59
CA GLN A 239 -2.71 17.55 -2.18
C GLN A 239 -1.80 16.55 -1.45
N VAL A 240 -1.08 17.05 -0.45
CA VAL A 240 -0.23 16.25 0.43
C VAL A 240 -0.73 16.43 1.85
N ASN A 241 -1.02 15.33 2.51
CA ASN A 241 -1.49 15.31 3.90
C ASN A 241 -0.66 14.31 4.70
N GLU A 242 -0.32 14.67 5.91
CA GLU A 242 0.26 13.71 6.84
C GLU A 242 -0.80 12.66 7.19
N PHE A 243 -0.48 11.38 6.93
CA PHE A 243 -1.41 10.28 7.15
C PHE A 243 -1.18 9.60 8.50
N ILE A 244 0.06 9.21 8.75
CA ILE A 244 0.56 8.78 10.07
C ILE A 244 1.78 9.63 10.35
N PRO A 245 1.79 10.43 11.44
CA PRO A 245 2.87 11.35 11.74
C PRO A 245 4.26 10.71 11.72
N GLY A 246 5.15 11.28 10.92
CA GLY A 246 6.53 10.83 10.78
C GLY A 246 6.72 9.50 10.03
N VAL A 247 5.63 8.83 9.58
CA VAL A 247 5.68 7.50 8.95
C VAL A 247 5.09 7.52 7.55
N LEU A 248 3.82 7.90 7.41
CA LEU A 248 3.10 7.83 6.14
C LEU A 248 2.56 9.18 5.70
N GLN A 249 2.71 9.47 4.41
CA GLN A 249 2.05 10.57 3.71
C GLN A 249 0.88 10.04 2.89
N ARG A 250 -0.18 10.84 2.74
CA ARG A 250 -1.25 10.63 1.76
C ARG A 250 -1.17 11.72 0.71
N ILE A 251 -0.78 11.34 -0.49
CA ILE A 251 -0.80 12.20 -1.67
C ILE A 251 -2.07 11.86 -2.45
N SER A 252 -2.91 12.85 -2.72
CA SER A 252 -4.16 12.65 -3.44
C SER A 252 -4.36 13.68 -4.52
N ALA A 253 -5.11 13.31 -5.55
CA ALA A 253 -5.44 14.21 -6.64
C ALA A 253 -6.71 13.75 -7.37
N VAL A 254 -7.30 14.65 -8.12
CA VAL A 254 -8.57 14.46 -8.83
C VAL A 254 -8.31 14.42 -10.34
N LYS A 255 -9.00 13.52 -11.04
CA LYS A 255 -9.08 13.55 -12.51
C LYS A 255 -10.02 14.66 -12.94
N LYS A 256 -9.58 15.47 -13.91
CA LYS A 256 -10.41 16.56 -14.44
C LYS A 256 -11.78 16.06 -14.90
N THR A 257 -12.81 16.87 -14.64
CA THR A 257 -14.19 16.65 -15.10
C THR A 257 -14.31 16.81 -16.60
#